data_9f7becc45acdf0e778a7077c9eba272c
#
_entry.id   9f7becc45acdf0e778a7077c9eba272c
#
_cell.length_a   1.000
_cell.length_b   1.000
_cell.length_c   1.000
_cell.angle_alpha   90.00
_cell.angle_beta   90.00
_cell.angle_gamma   90.00
#
_symmetry.space_group_name_H-M   'P 1'
#
loop_
_entity.id
_entity.type
_entity.pdbx_description
1 polymer ?
#
loop_
_entity_poly.entity_id
_entity_poly.type
_entity_poly.pdbx_seq_one_letter_code
_entity_poly.pdbx_strand_id
1 'polypeptide(L)'
;KPGEGGQLPGDKVDEYIAKLRYSVPGVTLISPPPHHDIYSIEDLAQLIYDLKQVNNKALVSVKLVSQKGVGTIAAGVTKAYADLITISGYDGGTGASPLTSVKYAGAPWEMGIAETQQTLMLNNLRHKVRIQTDGGLKTGLDVVKAAIFGAESFGFGTSVMVASVSYTHLTLPTTVF
;
A
#
# COMPACT_ATOMS: atom_id res chain seq x y z
N LYS A 1 -7.66 -3.53 1.07
CA LYS A 1 -7.28 -2.13 0.93
C LYS A 1 -6.58 -1.63 2.18
N PRO A 2 -5.64 -0.67 2.08
CA PRO A 2 -5.04 -0.05 3.26
C PRO A 2 -6.12 0.54 4.18
N GLY A 3 -5.99 0.30 5.49
CA GLY A 3 -6.97 0.77 6.48
C GLY A 3 -8.23 -0.09 6.63
N GLU A 4 -8.52 -0.96 5.67
CA GLU A 4 -9.70 -1.84 5.68
C GLU A 4 -9.37 -3.28 6.13
N GLY A 5 -8.11 -3.60 6.25
CA GLY A 5 -7.63 -4.95 6.45
C GLY A 5 -7.63 -5.79 5.19
N GLY A 6 -6.76 -6.79 5.15
CA GLY A 6 -6.71 -7.77 4.07
C GLY A 6 -7.49 -9.03 4.45
N GLN A 7 -7.98 -9.72 3.45
CA GLN A 7 -8.61 -11.03 3.61
C GLN A 7 -8.04 -12.00 2.58
N LEU A 8 -7.96 -13.27 2.95
CA LEU A 8 -7.76 -14.36 2.02
C LEU A 8 -8.96 -15.30 2.13
N PRO A 9 -9.78 -15.42 1.07
CA PRO A 9 -10.95 -16.30 1.09
C PRO A 9 -10.58 -17.74 1.39
N GLY A 10 -11.44 -18.46 2.10
CA GLY A 10 -11.17 -19.84 2.52
C GLY A 10 -10.93 -20.81 1.37
N ASP A 11 -11.55 -20.60 0.23
CA ASP A 11 -11.35 -21.39 -1.00
C ASP A 11 -9.91 -21.27 -1.57
N LYS A 12 -9.18 -20.21 -1.20
CA LYS A 12 -7.76 -20.03 -1.55
C LYS A 12 -6.79 -20.49 -0.45
N VAL A 13 -7.31 -20.93 0.68
CA VAL A 13 -6.49 -21.44 1.80
C VAL A 13 -6.41 -22.96 1.67
N ASP A 14 -5.49 -23.44 0.84
CA ASP A 14 -5.14 -24.85 0.72
C ASP A 14 -4.28 -25.33 1.90
N GLU A 15 -3.89 -26.61 1.89
CA GLU A 15 -3.04 -27.20 2.94
C GLU A 15 -1.69 -26.49 3.06
N TYR A 16 -1.10 -26.09 1.93
CA TYR A 16 0.19 -25.41 1.90
C TYR A 16 0.10 -24.00 2.52
N ILE A 17 -0.89 -23.22 2.10
CA ILE A 17 -1.13 -21.88 2.64
C ILE A 17 -1.50 -21.95 4.13
N ALA A 18 -2.35 -22.89 4.51
CA ALA A 18 -2.75 -23.09 5.91
C ALA A 18 -1.53 -23.39 6.79
N LYS A 19 -0.64 -24.27 6.34
CA LYS A 19 0.61 -24.60 7.06
C LYS A 19 1.51 -23.37 7.22
N LEU A 20 1.70 -22.56 6.16
CA LEU A 20 2.50 -21.34 6.22
C LEU A 20 1.92 -20.29 7.16
N ARG A 21 0.60 -20.25 7.28
CA ARG A 21 -0.13 -19.26 8.07
C ARG A 21 -0.55 -19.74 9.46
N TYR A 22 -0.13 -20.96 9.85
CA TYR A 22 -0.51 -21.58 11.12
C TYR A 22 -2.03 -21.61 11.31
N SER A 23 -2.76 -21.97 10.25
CA SER A 23 -4.20 -21.96 10.16
C SER A 23 -4.74 -23.33 9.70
N VAL A 24 -6.05 -23.42 9.46
CA VAL A 24 -6.76 -24.60 8.99
C VAL A 24 -7.16 -24.41 7.52
N PRO A 25 -6.98 -25.43 6.65
CA PRO A 25 -7.45 -25.34 5.26
C PRO A 25 -8.93 -25.01 5.15
N GLY A 26 -9.30 -24.23 4.16
CA GLY A 26 -10.68 -23.82 3.91
C GLY A 26 -11.22 -22.69 4.80
N VAL A 27 -10.46 -22.24 5.79
CA VAL A 27 -10.88 -21.15 6.67
C VAL A 27 -10.35 -19.79 6.15
N THR A 28 -11.26 -18.84 6.00
CA THR A 28 -10.89 -17.46 5.60
C THR A 28 -9.93 -16.83 6.59
N LEU A 29 -8.83 -16.28 6.08
CA LEU A 29 -7.85 -15.54 6.87
C LEU A 29 -8.15 -14.05 6.80
N ILE A 30 -8.08 -13.38 7.94
CA ILE A 30 -8.17 -11.92 8.06
C ILE A 30 -6.77 -11.33 8.21
N SER A 31 -6.65 -10.00 8.10
CA SER A 31 -5.39 -9.30 8.34
C SER A 31 -4.78 -9.69 9.66
N PRO A 32 -3.47 -10.00 9.66
CA PRO A 32 -2.77 -10.30 10.90
C PRO A 32 -2.66 -9.03 11.77
N PRO A 33 -2.49 -9.18 13.10
CA PRO A 33 -1.89 -8.12 13.92
C PRO A 33 -0.54 -7.72 13.30
N PRO A 34 -0.03 -6.53 13.42
CA PRO A 34 -0.50 -5.39 14.22
C PRO A 34 -1.54 -4.49 13.52
N HIS A 35 -2.04 -4.84 12.34
CA HIS A 35 -3.01 -3.99 11.62
C HIS A 35 -4.24 -3.64 12.47
N HIS A 36 -4.73 -4.59 13.27
CA HIS A 36 -5.87 -4.41 14.17
C HIS A 36 -5.49 -3.87 15.55
N ASP A 37 -4.22 -3.79 15.90
CA ASP A 37 -3.73 -3.39 17.23
C ASP A 37 -3.20 -1.95 17.26
N ILE A 38 -3.10 -1.29 16.10
CA ILE A 38 -2.66 0.09 15.98
C ILE A 38 -3.88 1.01 15.92
N TYR A 39 -4.12 1.79 16.97
CA TYR A 39 -5.25 2.70 17.07
C TYR A 39 -4.85 4.18 17.09
N SER A 40 -3.57 4.47 17.30
CA SER A 40 -3.06 5.84 17.38
C SER A 40 -1.71 6.00 16.68
N ILE A 41 -1.30 7.25 16.48
CA ILE A 41 0.05 7.55 15.96
C ILE A 41 1.12 7.13 16.97
N GLU A 42 0.82 7.18 18.25
CA GLU A 42 1.72 6.76 19.32
C GLU A 42 1.98 5.25 19.28
N ASP A 43 0.94 4.45 19.07
CA ASP A 43 1.07 2.99 18.90
C ASP A 43 1.92 2.67 17.67
N LEU A 44 1.69 3.40 16.56
CA LEU A 44 2.50 3.27 15.36
C LEU A 44 3.95 3.66 15.59
N ALA A 45 4.20 4.75 16.32
CA ALA A 45 5.55 5.20 16.65
C ALA A 45 6.30 4.16 17.49
N GLN A 46 5.62 3.53 18.45
CA GLN A 46 6.20 2.44 19.23
C GLN A 46 6.58 1.26 18.34
N LEU A 47 5.69 0.83 17.45
CA LEU A 47 5.97 -0.26 16.51
C LEU A 47 7.15 0.07 15.57
N ILE A 48 7.22 1.29 15.04
CA ILE A 48 8.34 1.73 14.20
C ILE A 48 9.65 1.68 15.00
N TYR A 49 9.63 2.16 16.24
CA TYR A 49 10.77 2.11 17.13
C TYR A 49 11.24 0.67 17.35
N ASP A 50 10.33 -0.23 17.70
CA ASP A 50 10.63 -1.65 17.96
C ASP A 50 11.23 -2.33 16.73
N LEU A 51 10.66 -2.10 15.54
CA LEU A 51 11.19 -2.63 14.28
C LEU A 51 12.61 -2.12 14.00
N LYS A 52 12.90 -0.86 14.29
CA LYS A 52 14.22 -0.27 14.12
C LYS A 52 15.23 -0.79 15.17
N GLN A 53 14.78 -1.22 16.37
CA GLN A 53 15.65 -1.88 17.32
C GLN A 53 16.03 -3.30 16.85
N VAL A 54 15.11 -4.01 16.22
CA VAL A 54 15.42 -5.35 15.66
C VAL A 54 16.37 -5.25 14.47
N ASN A 55 16.19 -4.26 13.61
CA ASN A 55 17.08 -4.02 12.46
C ASN A 55 17.19 -2.52 12.16
N ASN A 56 18.22 -1.90 12.68
CA ASN A 56 18.48 -0.45 12.52
C ASN A 56 18.88 -0.02 11.10
N LYS A 57 19.18 -0.96 10.21
CA LYS A 57 19.48 -0.69 8.79
C LYS A 57 18.26 -0.79 7.89
N ALA A 58 17.16 -1.36 8.38
CA ALA A 58 15.93 -1.49 7.60
C ALA A 58 15.21 -0.14 7.48
N LEU A 59 14.67 0.13 6.30
CA LEU A 59 13.73 1.24 6.08
C LEU A 59 12.34 0.79 6.49
N VAL A 60 11.67 1.56 7.32
CA VAL A 60 10.30 1.30 7.76
C VAL A 60 9.34 2.13 6.91
N SER A 61 8.47 1.44 6.20
CA SER A 61 7.45 2.05 5.35
C SER A 61 6.07 1.94 5.99
N VAL A 62 5.30 3.02 5.92
CA VAL A 62 3.89 3.05 6.34
C VAL A 62 3.01 3.32 5.13
N LYS A 63 2.01 2.47 4.93
CA LYS A 63 1.05 2.61 3.84
C LYS A 63 -0.25 3.23 4.33
N LEU A 64 -0.66 4.31 3.68
CA LEU A 64 -1.88 5.06 3.98
C LEU A 64 -2.81 5.04 2.77
N VAL A 65 -4.12 4.93 3.02
CA VAL A 65 -5.10 5.09 1.95
C VAL A 65 -5.29 6.57 1.61
N SER A 66 -5.38 6.89 0.32
CA SER A 66 -5.77 8.22 -0.13
C SER A 66 -7.20 8.51 0.31
N GLN A 67 -7.34 9.46 1.20
CA GLN A 67 -8.63 9.95 1.71
C GLN A 67 -8.47 11.37 2.26
N LYS A 68 -9.55 12.07 2.48
CA LYS A 68 -9.54 13.39 3.10
C LYS A 68 -8.83 13.35 4.47
N GLY A 69 -7.89 14.24 4.69
CA GLY A 69 -7.12 14.31 5.95
C GLY A 69 -5.87 13.42 5.99
N VAL A 70 -5.57 12.70 4.90
CA VAL A 70 -4.38 11.83 4.84
C VAL A 70 -3.08 12.59 5.06
N GLY A 71 -3.02 13.86 4.66
CA GLY A 71 -1.86 14.72 4.89
C GLY A 71 -1.55 14.91 6.38
N THR A 72 -2.58 15.08 7.21
CA THR A 72 -2.41 15.20 8.67
C THR A 72 -1.90 13.89 9.27
N ILE A 73 -2.44 12.76 8.82
CA ILE A 73 -1.97 11.43 9.24
C ILE A 73 -0.50 11.25 8.81
N ALA A 74 -0.16 11.60 7.58
CA ALA A 74 1.22 11.51 7.07
C ALA A 74 2.20 12.38 7.87
N ALA A 75 1.78 13.57 8.32
CA ALA A 75 2.59 14.41 9.20
C ALA A 75 2.85 13.72 10.56
N GLY A 76 1.84 13.06 11.14
CA GLY A 76 1.99 12.25 12.34
C GLY A 76 2.95 11.07 12.13
N VAL A 77 2.78 10.33 11.04
CA VAL A 77 3.64 9.20 10.67
C VAL A 77 5.10 9.64 10.45
N THR A 78 5.30 10.81 9.85
CA THR A 78 6.65 11.38 9.69
C THR A 78 7.29 11.71 11.03
N LYS A 79 6.51 12.26 11.97
CA LYS A 79 6.98 12.52 13.35
C LYS A 79 7.25 11.23 14.11
N ALA A 80 6.60 10.13 13.75
CA ALA A 80 6.85 8.79 14.28
C ALA A 80 8.10 8.11 13.67
N TYR A 81 8.90 8.84 12.88
CA TYR A 81 10.15 8.37 12.28
C TYR A 81 10.01 7.25 11.24
N ALA A 82 8.92 7.19 10.50
CA ALA A 82 8.84 6.39 9.29
C ALA A 82 9.80 6.94 8.22
N ASP A 83 10.44 6.05 7.47
CA ASP A 83 11.40 6.42 6.40
C ASP A 83 10.71 6.64 5.06
N LEU A 84 9.59 5.95 4.83
CA LEU A 84 8.81 6.00 3.61
C LEU A 84 7.32 6.01 3.94
N ILE A 85 6.56 6.85 3.27
CA ILE A 85 5.10 6.83 3.30
C ILE A 85 4.59 6.50 1.91
N THR A 86 3.78 5.44 1.81
CA THR A 86 3.10 5.07 0.57
C THR A 86 1.65 5.56 0.62
N ILE A 87 1.28 6.44 -0.27
CA ILE A 87 -0.10 6.89 -0.47
C ILE A 87 -0.75 6.01 -1.53
N SER A 88 -1.76 5.25 -1.13
CA SER A 88 -2.44 4.29 -2.01
C SER A 88 -3.79 4.83 -2.48
N GLY A 89 -3.97 4.91 -3.79
CA GLY A 89 -5.26 5.28 -4.39
C GLY A 89 -6.35 4.24 -4.18
N TYR A 90 -7.60 4.58 -4.48
CA TYR A 90 -8.76 3.69 -4.31
C TYR A 90 -8.67 2.38 -5.11
N ASP A 91 -7.89 2.35 -6.20
CA ASP A 91 -7.61 1.12 -6.97
C ASP A 91 -6.59 0.21 -6.28
N GLY A 92 -5.91 0.68 -5.23
CA GLY A 92 -4.91 -0.09 -4.50
C GLY A 92 -5.52 -1.12 -3.55
N GLY A 93 -4.65 -2.01 -3.08
CA GLY A 93 -5.00 -3.05 -2.13
C GLY A 93 -5.49 -4.35 -2.76
N THR A 94 -5.90 -5.29 -1.91
CA THR A 94 -6.34 -6.61 -2.35
C THR A 94 -7.78 -6.61 -2.87
N GLY A 95 -8.04 -7.34 -3.95
CA GLY A 95 -9.40 -7.64 -4.42
C GLY A 95 -10.15 -8.65 -3.56
N ALA A 96 -9.50 -9.25 -2.56
CA ALA A 96 -10.13 -10.17 -1.60
C ALA A 96 -10.90 -9.46 -0.48
N SER A 97 -10.82 -8.13 -0.38
CA SER A 97 -11.63 -7.35 0.55
C SER A 97 -13.13 -7.42 0.22
N PRO A 98 -14.03 -7.13 1.17
CA PRO A 98 -15.44 -7.02 0.91
C PRO A 98 -15.76 -6.08 -0.26
N LEU A 99 -16.80 -6.38 -1.03
CA LEU A 99 -17.14 -5.62 -2.24
C LEU A 99 -17.34 -4.13 -1.97
N THR A 100 -17.89 -3.78 -0.82
CA THR A 100 -18.07 -2.40 -0.37
C THR A 100 -16.74 -1.66 -0.23
N SER A 101 -15.73 -2.29 0.36
CA SER A 101 -14.39 -1.73 0.48
C SER A 101 -13.70 -1.61 -0.89
N VAL A 102 -13.85 -2.64 -1.75
CA VAL A 102 -13.27 -2.61 -3.11
C VAL A 102 -13.83 -1.46 -3.93
N LYS A 103 -15.13 -1.21 -3.82
CA LYS A 103 -15.82 -0.20 -4.65
C LYS A 103 -15.77 1.22 -4.09
N TYR A 104 -15.80 1.38 -2.77
CA TYR A 104 -16.11 2.68 -2.18
C TYR A 104 -15.06 3.21 -1.21
N ALA A 105 -14.09 2.41 -0.78
CA ALA A 105 -13.05 2.90 0.11
C ALA A 105 -11.93 3.58 -0.67
N GLY A 106 -11.51 4.76 -0.20
CA GLY A 106 -10.40 5.54 -0.75
C GLY A 106 -10.81 6.59 -1.77
N ALA A 107 -9.87 7.45 -2.08
CA ALA A 107 -9.94 8.51 -3.08
C ALA A 107 -8.86 8.28 -4.16
N PRO A 108 -8.90 9.01 -5.29
CA PRO A 108 -7.81 8.96 -6.27
C PRO A 108 -6.44 9.26 -5.63
N TRP A 109 -5.41 8.57 -6.09
CA TRP A 109 -4.05 8.75 -5.56
C TRP A 109 -3.55 10.20 -5.73
N GLU A 110 -3.97 10.89 -6.78
CA GLU A 110 -3.61 12.28 -7.08
C GLU A 110 -3.99 13.21 -5.93
N MET A 111 -5.18 13.03 -5.38
CA MET A 111 -5.67 13.84 -4.25
C MET A 111 -4.85 13.59 -2.99
N GLY A 112 -4.63 12.32 -2.66
CA GLY A 112 -3.91 11.94 -1.45
C GLY A 112 -2.46 12.38 -1.45
N ILE A 113 -1.76 12.21 -2.58
CA ILE A 113 -0.36 12.63 -2.67
C ILE A 113 -0.21 14.15 -2.65
N ALA A 114 -1.07 14.89 -3.35
CA ALA A 114 -1.05 16.35 -3.35
C ALA A 114 -1.30 16.92 -1.95
N GLU A 115 -2.30 16.41 -1.23
CA GLU A 115 -2.58 16.81 0.15
C GLU A 115 -1.39 16.49 1.07
N THR A 116 -0.82 15.28 0.95
CA THR A 116 0.34 14.86 1.74
C THR A 116 1.55 15.75 1.48
N GLN A 117 1.89 15.98 0.23
CA GLN A 117 3.01 16.86 -0.16
C GLN A 117 2.85 18.26 0.43
N GLN A 118 1.68 18.88 0.25
CA GLN A 118 1.40 20.23 0.76
C GLN A 118 1.49 20.27 2.29
N THR A 119 0.87 19.31 2.97
CA THR A 119 0.86 19.27 4.44
C THR A 119 2.27 19.09 5.01
N LEU A 120 3.07 18.20 4.42
CA LEU A 120 4.45 18.00 4.85
C LEU A 120 5.33 19.21 4.59
N MET A 121 5.13 19.92 3.48
CA MET A 121 5.85 21.18 3.20
C MET A 121 5.47 22.28 4.18
N LEU A 122 4.18 22.51 4.41
CA LEU A 122 3.68 23.53 5.34
C LEU A 122 4.18 23.32 6.78
N ASN A 123 4.40 22.06 7.17
CA ASN A 123 4.89 21.68 8.50
C ASN A 123 6.41 21.49 8.56
N ASN A 124 7.13 21.80 7.50
CA ASN A 124 8.59 21.60 7.40
C ASN A 124 9.03 20.15 7.73
N LEU A 125 8.24 19.16 7.27
CA LEU A 125 8.47 17.74 7.49
C LEU A 125 8.88 17.00 6.21
N ARG A 126 8.69 17.61 5.04
CA ARG A 126 8.87 16.94 3.75
C ARG A 126 10.26 16.31 3.55
N HIS A 127 11.29 16.94 4.07
CA HIS A 127 12.69 16.50 3.96
C HIS A 127 13.01 15.28 4.84
N LYS A 128 12.12 14.90 5.76
CA LYS A 128 12.34 13.81 6.72
C LYS A 128 11.84 12.45 6.23
N VAL A 129 11.05 12.42 5.16
CA VAL A 129 10.39 11.19 4.70
C VAL A 129 10.33 11.15 3.18
N ARG A 130 10.48 9.98 2.61
CA ARG A 130 10.22 9.73 1.19
C ARG A 130 8.75 9.47 0.95
N ILE A 131 8.23 9.87 -0.20
CA ILE A 131 6.85 9.64 -0.58
C ILE A 131 6.80 8.71 -1.78
N GLN A 132 6.02 7.66 -1.64
CA GLN A 132 5.65 6.75 -2.71
C GLN A 132 4.16 6.86 -2.98
N THR A 133 3.74 6.61 -4.22
CA THR A 133 2.33 6.42 -4.54
C THR A 133 2.11 5.14 -5.33
N ASP A 134 0.94 4.52 -5.10
CA ASP A 134 0.46 3.36 -5.84
C ASP A 134 -1.07 3.39 -5.97
N GLY A 135 -1.65 2.33 -6.50
CA GLY A 135 -3.10 2.19 -6.58
C GLY A 135 -3.73 2.98 -7.73
N GLY A 136 -3.29 2.69 -8.94
CA GLY A 136 -3.90 3.24 -10.15
C GLY A 136 -2.90 3.75 -11.19
N LEU A 137 -1.60 3.60 -10.99
CA LEU A 137 -0.59 3.95 -11.97
C LEU A 137 -0.59 2.92 -13.11
N LYS A 138 -0.81 3.38 -14.34
CA LYS A 138 -0.94 2.52 -15.53
C LYS A 138 -0.01 2.91 -16.67
N THR A 139 0.29 4.20 -16.79
CA THR A 139 1.04 4.77 -17.92
C THR A 139 2.23 5.61 -17.44
N GLY A 140 3.16 5.89 -18.36
CA GLY A 140 4.26 6.82 -18.09
C GLY A 140 3.77 8.24 -17.73
N LEU A 141 2.62 8.65 -18.27
CA LEU A 141 2.00 9.94 -17.92
C LEU A 141 1.58 9.99 -16.45
N ASP A 142 1.06 8.88 -15.91
CA ASP A 142 0.71 8.81 -14.48
C ASP A 142 1.95 8.95 -13.60
N VAL A 143 3.08 8.37 -14.01
CA VAL A 143 4.37 8.52 -13.31
C VAL A 143 4.82 9.99 -13.30
N VAL A 144 4.75 10.66 -14.46
CA VAL A 144 5.11 12.09 -14.54
C VAL A 144 4.21 12.94 -13.66
N LYS A 145 2.89 12.71 -13.69
CA LYS A 145 1.95 13.41 -12.81
C LYS A 145 2.27 13.16 -11.33
N ALA A 146 2.51 11.91 -10.96
CA ALA A 146 2.84 11.55 -9.58
C ALA A 146 4.14 12.22 -9.11
N ALA A 147 5.16 12.31 -9.97
CA ALA A 147 6.39 13.03 -9.67
C ALA A 147 6.15 14.54 -9.48
N ILE A 148 5.32 15.15 -10.31
CA ILE A 148 4.93 16.56 -10.16
C ILE A 148 4.21 16.81 -8.83
N PHE A 149 3.37 15.86 -8.39
CA PHE A 149 2.68 15.94 -7.10
C PHE A 149 3.56 15.61 -5.89
N GLY A 150 4.82 15.20 -6.11
CA GLY A 150 5.81 15.02 -5.06
C GLY A 150 6.18 13.57 -4.73
N ALA A 151 5.76 12.58 -5.54
CA ALA A 151 6.22 11.22 -5.38
C ALA A 151 7.68 11.05 -5.81
N GLU A 152 8.45 10.31 -5.03
CA GLU A 152 9.84 9.95 -5.33
C GLU A 152 9.97 8.48 -5.77
N SER A 153 8.96 7.67 -5.49
CA SER A 153 8.86 6.29 -5.96
C SER A 153 7.44 5.92 -6.35
N PHE A 154 7.30 4.87 -7.16
CA PHE A 154 6.05 4.54 -7.84
C PHE A 154 5.79 3.04 -7.75
N GLY A 155 4.61 2.68 -7.26
CA GLY A 155 4.18 1.29 -7.13
C GLY A 155 3.24 0.87 -8.24
N PHE A 156 3.55 -0.25 -8.89
CA PHE A 156 2.73 -0.85 -9.95
C PHE A 156 2.26 -2.23 -9.53
N GLY A 157 0.99 -2.51 -9.73
CA GLY A 157 0.40 -3.83 -9.49
C GLY A 157 -0.21 -4.39 -10.77
N THR A 158 -1.48 -4.12 -11.00
CA THR A 158 -2.29 -4.68 -12.09
C THR A 158 -1.70 -4.41 -13.49
N SER A 159 -1.14 -3.23 -13.75
CA SER A 159 -0.58 -2.91 -15.06
C SER A 159 0.57 -3.83 -15.45
N VAL A 160 1.46 -4.16 -14.52
CA VAL A 160 2.57 -5.10 -14.74
C VAL A 160 2.05 -6.52 -14.90
N MET A 161 1.05 -6.92 -14.10
CA MET A 161 0.42 -8.22 -14.23
C MET A 161 -0.26 -8.39 -15.59
N VAL A 162 -1.01 -7.40 -16.05
CA VAL A 162 -1.66 -7.43 -17.36
C VAL A 162 -0.62 -7.51 -18.49
N ALA A 163 0.44 -6.72 -18.41
CA ALA A 163 1.51 -6.75 -19.42
C ALA A 163 2.21 -8.12 -19.44
N SER A 164 2.51 -8.71 -18.30
CA SER A 164 3.12 -10.03 -18.19
C SER A 164 2.23 -11.12 -18.76
N VAL A 165 0.95 -11.14 -18.42
CA VAL A 165 -0.01 -12.13 -18.92
C VAL A 165 -0.25 -11.97 -20.41
N SER A 166 -0.38 -10.74 -20.91
CA SER A 166 -0.50 -10.45 -22.35
C SER A 166 0.69 -11.00 -23.13
N TYR A 167 1.90 -10.76 -22.66
CA TYR A 167 3.10 -11.29 -23.30
C TYR A 167 3.07 -12.83 -23.35
N THR A 168 2.75 -13.47 -22.23
CA THR A 168 2.72 -14.93 -22.12
C THR A 168 1.67 -15.56 -23.03
N HIS A 169 0.46 -15.02 -23.09
CA HIS A 169 -0.64 -15.61 -23.86
C HIS A 169 -0.69 -15.19 -25.33
N LEU A 170 -0.11 -14.05 -25.71
CA LEU A 170 -0.10 -13.59 -27.10
C LEU A 170 1.14 -14.01 -27.88
N THR A 171 2.27 -14.27 -27.21
CA THR A 171 3.52 -14.62 -27.88
C THR A 171 3.79 -16.13 -27.93
N LEU A 172 3.42 -16.89 -26.91
CA LEU A 172 3.61 -18.34 -26.89
C LEU A 172 2.86 -19.09 -28.00
N PRO A 173 1.60 -18.76 -28.35
CA PRO A 173 0.91 -19.41 -29.46
C PRO A 173 1.54 -19.12 -30.86
N THR A 174 2.26 -18.02 -31.02
CA THR A 174 2.91 -17.66 -32.27
C THR A 174 4.30 -18.27 -32.46
N THR A 175 4.89 -18.82 -31.40
CA THR A 175 6.19 -19.50 -31.47
C THR A 175 6.09 -21.02 -31.62
N VAL A 176 4.89 -21.57 -31.71
CA VAL A 176 4.62 -23.02 -31.83
C VAL A 176 4.25 -23.43 -33.27
N PHE A 177 4.33 -22.50 -34.23
CA PHE A 177 4.11 -22.83 -35.66
C PHE A 177 5.38 -22.60 -36.49
#